data_51dd934e7f85bd50c45160843df162b2
#
_entry.id   51dd934e7f85bd50c45160843df162b2
#
_cell.length_a   1.000
_cell.length_b   1.000
_cell.length_c   1.000
_cell.angle_alpha   90.00
_cell.angle_beta   90.00
_cell.angle_gamma   90.00
#
_symmetry.space_group_name_H-M   'P 1'
#
loop_
_entity.id
_entity.type
_entity.pdbx_description
1 polymer ?
#
loop_
_entity_poly.entity_id
_entity_poly.type
_entity_poly.pdbx_seq_one_letter_code
_entity_poly.pdbx_strand_id
1 'polypeptide(L)'
;MQKSKKLTLAILIQATLVSTAFASEQSESKGFVEDAEGSVLFRTGYIQRDKKNVAPGEDNSSFAQSAIVKLESGFTQGVVGFGINAVGDASIKLGRNGHTGNNMIPVHDQLNADGTKDAYDHWARGGASVKARISNTTVEYGTQVLDLPVLASNTGRMVPEYFEGVLAKSREIEDLEVVVGKFTKNQMSEQISTDENKLNSAIVWGAKYKFNDQINGSYYGIDSKNALERHYVNANFKQPLANNASLTYDFSGYRTEWDKGASASSSTLDANSDDRSNNIWAISGSYNTGAHNVMLAYQQSTGNTGYAYGENADGFQSIYLPNSYLSDFNGRDEKSVQVQYSVDLGQYVTPGLSWTSAYVYGWDIDTATDSNAKESEIFNQVKYTVQSGFAKDASLRVRYSHYRNDDAYANDYY
;
A
#
# COMPACT_ATOMS: atom_id res chain seq x y z
N MET A 1 36.60 17.49 1.13
CA MET A 1 36.91 16.49 0.10
C MET A 1 36.53 15.12 0.67
N GLN A 2 35.30 14.71 0.51
CA GLN A 2 34.84 13.36 0.86
C GLN A 2 34.73 12.54 -0.44
N LYS A 3 35.50 11.45 -0.48
CA LYS A 3 35.51 10.54 -1.64
C LYS A 3 34.27 9.68 -1.61
N SER A 4 33.36 9.89 -2.57
CA SER A 4 32.26 8.98 -2.83
C SER A 4 32.82 7.60 -3.22
N LYS A 5 32.60 6.60 -2.38
CA LYS A 5 32.85 5.20 -2.75
C LYS A 5 31.71 4.77 -3.66
N LYS A 6 31.95 4.73 -4.95
CA LYS A 6 31.08 4.06 -5.89
C LYS A 6 31.09 2.57 -5.57
N LEU A 7 30.01 2.09 -4.99
CA LEU A 7 29.78 0.65 -4.82
C LEU A 7 29.39 0.10 -6.19
N THR A 8 30.38 -0.45 -6.90
CA THR A 8 30.12 -1.21 -8.13
C THR A 8 29.60 -2.57 -7.69
N LEU A 9 28.29 -2.74 -7.72
CA LEU A 9 27.63 -4.03 -7.48
C LEU A 9 27.87 -4.91 -8.72
N ALA A 10 29.01 -5.62 -8.73
CA ALA A 10 29.24 -6.69 -9.67
C ALA A 10 28.45 -7.90 -9.19
N ILE A 11 27.27 -8.13 -9.74
CA ILE A 11 26.52 -9.37 -9.56
C ILE A 11 27.27 -10.46 -10.37
N LEU A 12 28.15 -11.17 -9.70
CA LEU A 12 28.68 -12.45 -10.20
C LEU A 12 27.57 -13.48 -10.01
N ILE A 13 26.80 -13.72 -11.04
CA ILE A 13 25.97 -14.93 -11.13
C ILE A 13 26.91 -16.09 -11.43
N GLN A 14 27.49 -16.66 -10.40
CA GLN A 14 28.05 -18.01 -10.51
C GLN A 14 26.88 -18.98 -10.33
N ALA A 15 26.31 -19.43 -11.44
CA ALA A 15 25.42 -20.57 -11.47
C ALA A 15 26.24 -21.84 -11.12
N THR A 16 26.37 -22.13 -9.83
CA THR A 16 26.72 -23.47 -9.40
C THR A 16 25.46 -24.33 -9.56
N LEU A 17 25.45 -25.10 -10.65
CA LEU A 17 24.51 -26.18 -10.87
C LEU A 17 24.70 -27.24 -9.76
N VAL A 18 23.99 -27.07 -8.66
CA VAL A 18 23.70 -28.19 -7.76
C VAL A 18 22.34 -28.72 -8.19
N SER A 19 22.36 -29.76 -8.98
CA SER A 19 21.18 -30.48 -9.41
C SER A 19 20.61 -31.31 -8.26
N THR A 20 19.73 -30.69 -7.47
CA THR A 20 18.61 -31.41 -6.88
C THR A 20 17.42 -31.09 -7.75
N ALA A 21 16.86 -32.11 -8.43
CA ALA A 21 15.80 -31.96 -9.41
C ALA A 21 14.47 -31.59 -8.74
N PHE A 22 14.33 -30.36 -8.30
CA PHE A 22 13.03 -29.74 -8.14
C PHE A 22 12.72 -29.03 -9.48
N ALA A 23 11.53 -29.30 -10.03
CA ALA A 23 11.06 -28.61 -11.22
C ALA A 23 11.00 -27.11 -10.91
N SER A 24 11.66 -26.29 -11.72
CA SER A 24 11.64 -24.83 -11.54
C SER A 24 10.34 -24.26 -12.12
N GLU A 25 9.93 -23.07 -11.63
CA GLU A 25 8.76 -22.38 -12.18
C GLU A 25 8.84 -22.24 -13.71
N GLN A 26 10.05 -22.05 -14.26
CA GLN A 26 10.24 -21.96 -15.71
C GLN A 26 10.08 -23.30 -16.40
N SER A 27 10.54 -24.40 -15.80
CA SER A 27 10.39 -25.74 -16.40
C SER A 27 8.94 -26.24 -16.38
N GLU A 28 8.10 -25.71 -15.51
CA GLU A 28 6.66 -26.01 -15.39
C GLU A 28 5.79 -25.14 -16.31
N SER A 29 6.37 -24.18 -17.04
CA SER A 29 5.63 -23.32 -17.96
C SER A 29 5.00 -24.15 -19.08
N LYS A 30 3.68 -24.06 -19.22
CA LYS A 30 2.92 -24.72 -20.30
C LYS A 30 3.02 -23.93 -21.60
N GLY A 31 3.17 -22.60 -21.53
CA GLY A 31 3.35 -21.75 -22.70
C GLY A 31 2.81 -20.35 -22.55
N PHE A 32 3.14 -19.52 -23.52
CA PHE A 32 2.75 -18.09 -23.54
C PHE A 32 1.23 -17.89 -23.51
N VAL A 33 0.47 -18.75 -24.18
CA VAL A 33 -0.98 -18.67 -24.28
C VAL A 33 -1.66 -19.57 -23.26
N GLU A 34 -1.12 -20.76 -23.01
CA GLU A 34 -1.71 -21.79 -22.17
C GLU A 34 -1.77 -21.40 -20.70
N ASP A 35 -0.79 -20.62 -20.24
CA ASP A 35 -0.74 -20.06 -18.89
C ASP A 35 -1.22 -18.60 -18.85
N ALA A 36 -1.84 -18.09 -19.94
CA ALA A 36 -2.31 -16.72 -19.97
C ALA A 36 -3.56 -16.54 -19.08
N GLU A 37 -3.55 -15.46 -18.34
CA GLU A 37 -4.65 -15.08 -17.46
C GLU A 37 -5.18 -13.67 -17.79
N GLY A 38 -6.47 -13.49 -17.64
CA GLY A 38 -7.12 -12.20 -17.81
C GLY A 38 -8.17 -11.96 -16.75
N SER A 39 -8.27 -10.74 -16.29
CA SER A 39 -9.32 -10.35 -15.36
C SER A 39 -9.88 -8.96 -15.69
N VAL A 40 -11.15 -8.79 -15.39
CA VAL A 40 -11.82 -7.48 -15.43
C VAL A 40 -12.49 -7.29 -14.08
N LEU A 41 -12.14 -6.19 -13.41
CA LEU A 41 -12.75 -5.78 -12.16
C LEU A 41 -13.62 -4.53 -12.41
N PHE A 42 -14.91 -4.65 -12.20
CA PHE A 42 -15.81 -3.49 -12.13
C PHE A 42 -15.86 -2.99 -10.69
N ARG A 43 -15.57 -1.70 -10.50
CA ARG A 43 -15.58 -1.06 -9.18
C ARG A 43 -16.47 0.16 -9.22
N THR A 44 -17.49 0.18 -8.38
CA THR A 44 -18.29 1.37 -8.10
C THR A 44 -17.90 1.85 -6.71
N GLY A 45 -17.53 3.11 -6.57
CA GLY A 45 -17.07 3.68 -5.30
C GLY A 45 -17.72 5.01 -5.00
N TYR A 46 -18.13 5.16 -3.74
CA TYR A 46 -18.59 6.42 -3.16
C TYR A 46 -17.78 6.72 -1.91
N ILE A 47 -17.24 7.92 -1.82
CA ILE A 47 -16.61 8.46 -0.62
C ILE A 47 -17.29 9.77 -0.28
N GLN A 48 -17.60 9.97 0.98
CA GLN A 48 -18.02 11.25 1.55
C GLN A 48 -17.19 11.52 2.80
N ARG A 49 -16.70 12.74 2.92
CA ARG A 49 -16.05 13.27 4.11
C ARG A 49 -16.83 14.49 4.56
N ASP A 50 -17.46 14.39 5.71
CA ASP A 50 -18.17 15.47 6.42
C ASP A 50 -17.19 16.08 7.40
N LYS A 51 -16.54 17.17 6.97
CA LYS A 51 -15.47 17.84 7.72
C LYS A 51 -16.05 18.76 8.78
N LYS A 52 -15.46 18.72 9.97
CA LYS A 52 -15.79 19.59 11.10
C LYS A 52 -14.69 20.61 11.34
N ASN A 53 -15.03 21.73 11.97
CA ASN A 53 -14.12 22.86 12.25
C ASN A 53 -13.49 23.50 11.00
N VAL A 54 -14.14 23.36 9.86
CA VAL A 54 -13.71 23.97 8.59
C VAL A 54 -14.76 24.96 8.10
N ALA A 55 -14.41 25.76 7.12
CA ALA A 55 -15.36 26.68 6.49
C ALA A 55 -16.53 25.92 5.85
N PRO A 56 -17.75 26.48 5.82
CA PRO A 56 -18.88 25.87 5.13
C PRO A 56 -18.55 25.58 3.66
N GLY A 57 -18.85 24.36 3.20
CA GLY A 57 -18.62 23.93 1.82
C GLY A 57 -17.30 23.19 1.59
N GLU A 58 -16.50 22.90 2.63
CA GLU A 58 -15.28 22.11 2.53
C GLU A 58 -15.49 20.59 2.59
N ASP A 59 -16.71 20.15 2.81
CA ASP A 59 -17.08 18.74 2.69
C ASP A 59 -16.75 18.24 1.29
N ASN A 60 -16.23 17.03 1.20
CA ASN A 60 -15.96 16.45 -0.09
C ASN A 60 -16.63 15.10 -0.28
N SER A 61 -17.09 14.87 -1.48
CA SER A 61 -17.63 13.57 -1.89
C SER A 61 -17.30 13.27 -3.34
N SER A 62 -17.19 12.00 -3.66
CA SER A 62 -16.96 11.53 -5.03
C SER A 62 -17.70 10.23 -5.25
N PHE A 63 -18.32 10.12 -6.44
CA PHE A 63 -19.01 8.92 -6.87
C PHE A 63 -18.62 8.60 -8.31
N ALA A 64 -18.03 7.42 -8.48
CA ALA A 64 -17.49 7.00 -9.77
C ALA A 64 -17.62 5.49 -9.97
N GLN A 65 -17.48 5.08 -11.23
CA GLN A 65 -17.37 3.68 -11.62
C GLN A 65 -16.17 3.48 -12.53
N SER A 66 -15.50 2.35 -12.37
CA SER A 66 -14.33 1.96 -13.13
C SER A 66 -14.41 0.53 -13.60
N ALA A 67 -13.85 0.25 -14.76
CA ALA A 67 -13.47 -1.08 -15.22
C ALA A 67 -11.94 -1.15 -15.25
N ILE A 68 -11.37 -2.11 -14.53
CA ILE A 68 -9.92 -2.34 -14.44
C ILE A 68 -9.63 -3.67 -15.12
N VAL A 69 -8.77 -3.67 -16.13
CA VAL A 69 -8.39 -4.85 -16.91
C VAL A 69 -6.95 -5.21 -16.59
N LYS A 70 -6.70 -6.49 -16.36
CA LYS A 70 -5.35 -7.06 -16.28
C LYS A 70 -5.27 -8.23 -17.24
N LEU A 71 -4.23 -8.27 -18.05
CA LEU A 71 -3.91 -9.35 -18.97
C LEU A 71 -2.46 -9.77 -18.71
N GLU A 72 -2.25 -11.03 -18.45
CA GLU A 72 -0.95 -11.60 -18.16
C GLU A 72 -0.74 -12.81 -19.09
N SER A 73 0.30 -12.80 -19.94
CA SER A 73 0.66 -13.99 -20.68
C SER A 73 1.34 -15.01 -19.77
N GLY A 74 1.31 -16.27 -20.12
CA GLY A 74 2.29 -17.23 -19.62
C GLY A 74 3.71 -16.88 -20.10
N PHE A 75 4.66 -17.74 -19.77
CA PHE A 75 6.02 -17.64 -20.32
C PHE A 75 6.21 -18.61 -21.48
N THR A 76 6.96 -18.21 -22.48
CA THR A 76 7.40 -19.15 -23.52
C THR A 76 8.17 -20.30 -22.89
N GLN A 77 8.08 -21.49 -23.47
CA GLN A 77 8.86 -22.65 -23.04
C GLN A 77 10.35 -22.47 -23.35
N GLY A 78 11.20 -23.26 -22.71
CA GLY A 78 12.64 -23.23 -22.86
C GLY A 78 13.37 -22.85 -21.58
N VAL A 79 14.70 -22.72 -21.66
CA VAL A 79 15.55 -22.38 -20.52
C VAL A 79 15.25 -20.96 -20.02
N VAL A 80 14.97 -20.05 -20.94
CA VAL A 80 14.52 -18.70 -20.67
C VAL A 80 13.13 -18.53 -21.25
N GLY A 81 12.16 -18.21 -20.42
CA GLY A 81 10.80 -17.88 -20.83
C GLY A 81 10.62 -16.37 -20.96
N PHE A 82 9.80 -15.96 -21.93
CA PHE A 82 9.41 -14.56 -22.14
C PHE A 82 7.90 -14.42 -22.08
N GLY A 83 7.44 -13.31 -21.54
CA GLY A 83 6.02 -12.98 -21.44
C GLY A 83 5.79 -11.47 -21.47
N ILE A 84 4.51 -11.11 -21.54
CA ILE A 84 4.04 -9.72 -21.49
C ILE A 84 2.88 -9.60 -20.53
N ASN A 85 2.74 -8.45 -19.88
CA ASN A 85 1.57 -8.09 -19.10
C ASN A 85 1.01 -6.77 -19.64
N ALA A 86 -0.30 -6.56 -19.48
CA ALA A 86 -0.95 -5.30 -19.74
C ALA A 86 -1.95 -5.00 -18.62
N VAL A 87 -1.99 -3.75 -18.21
CA VAL A 87 -2.95 -3.23 -17.23
C VAL A 87 -3.61 -1.99 -17.80
N GLY A 88 -4.87 -1.78 -17.46
CA GLY A 88 -5.57 -0.58 -17.88
C GLY A 88 -6.83 -0.37 -17.08
N ASP A 89 -7.29 0.86 -17.03
CA ASP A 89 -8.56 1.23 -16.43
C ASP A 89 -9.29 2.28 -17.27
N ALA A 90 -10.61 2.22 -17.20
CA ALA A 90 -11.51 3.21 -17.75
C ALA A 90 -12.56 3.55 -16.72
N SER A 91 -12.82 4.83 -16.50
CA SER A 91 -13.65 5.31 -15.42
C SER A 91 -14.61 6.41 -15.87
N ILE A 92 -15.74 6.48 -15.18
CA ILE A 92 -16.74 7.52 -15.37
C ILE A 92 -17.15 8.11 -14.02
N LYS A 93 -17.32 9.42 -13.95
CA LYS A 93 -17.94 10.12 -12.83
C LYS A 93 -19.45 9.89 -12.86
N LEU A 94 -20.02 9.43 -11.73
CA LEU A 94 -21.46 9.17 -11.60
C LEU A 94 -22.18 10.30 -10.85
N GLY A 95 -21.51 11.03 -9.97
CA GLY A 95 -22.08 12.10 -9.17
C GLY A 95 -21.71 13.48 -9.65
N ARG A 96 -22.64 14.42 -9.54
CA ARG A 96 -22.34 15.85 -9.68
C ARG A 96 -22.09 16.40 -8.27
N ASN A 97 -20.83 16.57 -7.89
CA ASN A 97 -20.47 17.37 -6.74
C ASN A 97 -19.31 18.26 -7.13
N GLY A 98 -19.31 19.48 -6.65
CA GLY A 98 -18.19 20.39 -6.77
C GLY A 98 -17.02 20.06 -5.83
N HIS A 99 -17.18 19.03 -5.00
CA HIS A 99 -16.24 18.69 -3.94
C HIS A 99 -15.51 17.40 -4.31
N THR A 100 -14.38 17.55 -4.97
CA THR A 100 -13.38 16.52 -5.17
C THR A 100 -12.32 16.63 -4.08
N GLY A 101 -11.13 16.09 -4.25
CA GLY A 101 -10.04 16.28 -3.28
C GLY A 101 -9.94 15.13 -2.26
N ASN A 102 -10.50 13.96 -2.61
CA ASN A 102 -10.35 12.72 -1.88
C ASN A 102 -9.62 11.64 -2.70
N ASN A 103 -8.92 12.05 -3.75
CA ASN A 103 -8.10 11.22 -4.63
C ASN A 103 -8.86 10.11 -5.37
N MET A 104 -10.19 10.32 -5.55
CA MET A 104 -11.05 9.36 -6.26
C MET A 104 -11.18 9.66 -7.73
N ILE A 105 -11.26 10.94 -8.09
CA ILE A 105 -11.55 11.43 -9.43
C ILE A 105 -10.48 12.47 -9.80
N PRO A 106 -9.82 12.34 -10.95
CA PRO A 106 -8.90 13.36 -11.45
C PRO A 106 -9.58 14.71 -11.64
N VAL A 107 -8.83 15.79 -11.47
CA VAL A 107 -9.29 17.16 -11.69
C VAL A 107 -8.46 17.83 -12.77
N HIS A 108 -9.05 18.79 -13.47
CA HIS A 108 -8.35 19.64 -14.44
C HIS A 108 -7.40 20.59 -13.71
N ASP A 109 -6.31 20.98 -14.37
CA ASP A 109 -5.33 21.91 -13.77
C ASP A 109 -5.85 23.35 -13.69
N GLN A 110 -6.81 23.69 -14.54
CA GLN A 110 -7.38 25.03 -14.59
C GLN A 110 -8.28 25.29 -13.39
N LEU A 111 -8.02 26.41 -12.72
CA LEU A 111 -8.87 26.90 -11.64
C LEU A 111 -10.08 27.65 -12.21
N ASN A 112 -11.24 27.41 -11.63
CA ASN A 112 -12.44 28.21 -11.82
C ASN A 112 -12.31 29.58 -11.13
N ALA A 113 -13.25 30.49 -11.39
CA ALA A 113 -13.26 31.83 -10.80
C ALA A 113 -13.43 31.81 -9.27
N ASP A 114 -13.99 30.75 -8.71
CA ASP A 114 -14.17 30.50 -7.28
C ASP A 114 -12.98 29.77 -6.61
N GLY A 115 -11.92 29.47 -7.39
CA GLY A 115 -10.74 28.75 -6.91
C GLY A 115 -10.88 27.22 -6.90
N THR A 116 -12.01 26.68 -7.32
CA THR A 116 -12.21 25.23 -7.46
C THR A 116 -11.62 24.69 -8.77
N LYS A 117 -11.45 23.37 -8.85
CA LYS A 117 -11.07 22.65 -10.07
C LYS A 117 -12.20 21.73 -10.51
N ASP A 118 -12.47 21.71 -11.82
CA ASP A 118 -13.44 20.79 -12.38
C ASP A 118 -12.90 19.36 -12.42
N ALA A 119 -13.74 18.41 -12.04
CA ALA A 119 -13.43 17.00 -12.14
C ALA A 119 -13.65 16.49 -13.57
N TYR A 120 -12.82 15.53 -13.99
CA TYR A 120 -13.05 14.81 -15.24
C TYR A 120 -14.36 14.03 -15.20
N ASP A 121 -15.13 14.05 -16.29
CA ASP A 121 -16.35 13.24 -16.42
C ASP A 121 -16.03 11.78 -16.77
N HIS A 122 -14.94 11.55 -17.47
CA HIS A 122 -14.42 10.24 -17.83
C HIS A 122 -12.91 10.30 -18.03
N TRP A 123 -12.23 9.21 -17.73
CA TRP A 123 -10.78 9.08 -17.91
C TRP A 123 -10.40 7.62 -18.14
N ALA A 124 -9.23 7.41 -18.72
CA ALA A 124 -8.66 6.09 -18.92
C ALA A 124 -7.14 6.16 -18.79
N ARG A 125 -6.56 5.08 -18.25
CA ARG A 125 -5.11 4.95 -18.06
C ARG A 125 -4.70 3.51 -18.38
N GLY A 126 -3.42 3.27 -18.58
CA GLY A 126 -2.92 1.94 -18.79
C GLY A 126 -1.46 1.90 -19.17
N GLY A 127 -0.94 0.70 -19.21
CA GLY A 127 0.43 0.42 -19.60
C GLY A 127 0.67 -1.07 -19.81
N ALA A 128 1.88 -1.40 -20.18
CA ALA A 128 2.31 -2.76 -20.41
C ALA A 128 3.70 -2.99 -19.85
N SER A 129 4.01 -4.26 -19.60
CA SER A 129 5.35 -4.72 -19.23
C SER A 129 5.75 -5.93 -20.02
N VAL A 130 7.06 -6.12 -20.16
CA VAL A 130 7.68 -7.34 -20.67
C VAL A 130 8.34 -8.07 -19.52
N LYS A 131 8.28 -9.39 -19.53
CA LYS A 131 8.88 -10.21 -18.48
C LYS A 131 9.71 -11.33 -19.05
N ALA A 132 10.79 -11.67 -18.35
CA ALA A 132 11.63 -12.81 -18.66
C ALA A 132 11.84 -13.63 -17.39
N ARG A 133 11.85 -14.96 -17.51
CA ARG A 133 12.07 -15.88 -16.40
C ARG A 133 13.13 -16.91 -16.75
N ILE A 134 14.03 -17.14 -15.82
CA ILE A 134 14.97 -18.26 -15.84
C ILE A 134 14.89 -18.95 -14.49
N SER A 135 14.72 -20.26 -14.48
CA SER A 135 14.51 -21.01 -13.23
C SER A 135 13.36 -20.44 -12.40
N ASN A 136 13.61 -20.00 -11.19
CA ASN A 136 12.66 -19.34 -10.28
C ASN A 136 12.91 -17.82 -10.16
N THR A 137 13.63 -17.24 -11.11
CA THR A 137 13.93 -15.80 -11.13
C THR A 137 13.22 -15.14 -12.30
N THR A 138 12.37 -14.15 -11.99
CA THR A 138 11.64 -13.34 -12.98
C THR A 138 12.13 -11.90 -12.94
N VAL A 139 12.34 -11.32 -14.12
CA VAL A 139 12.59 -9.88 -14.30
C VAL A 139 11.45 -9.31 -15.14
N GLU A 140 10.85 -8.22 -14.68
CA GLU A 140 9.77 -7.52 -15.36
C GLU A 140 10.14 -6.05 -15.56
N TYR A 141 9.90 -5.50 -16.76
CA TYR A 141 10.13 -4.10 -17.09
C TYR A 141 8.90 -3.50 -17.76
N GLY A 142 8.46 -2.36 -17.26
CA GLY A 142 7.34 -1.58 -17.76
C GLY A 142 6.40 -1.13 -16.65
N THR A 143 5.12 -0.99 -16.97
CA THR A 143 4.08 -0.56 -16.04
C THR A 143 3.65 -1.72 -15.14
N GLN A 144 3.71 -1.49 -13.83
CA GLN A 144 3.44 -2.49 -12.79
C GLN A 144 2.57 -1.92 -11.67
N VAL A 145 1.83 -2.81 -11.01
CA VAL A 145 1.19 -2.56 -9.71
C VAL A 145 2.04 -3.25 -8.66
N LEU A 146 2.55 -2.49 -7.71
CA LEU A 146 3.52 -2.97 -6.71
C LEU A 146 2.84 -3.19 -5.35
N ASP A 147 3.37 -4.17 -4.62
CA ASP A 147 2.98 -4.47 -3.23
C ASP A 147 4.26 -4.73 -2.39
N LEU A 148 5.10 -3.70 -2.33
CA LEU A 148 6.31 -3.71 -1.50
C LEU A 148 6.11 -2.73 -0.34
N PRO A 149 6.39 -3.10 0.92
CA PRO A 149 6.11 -2.22 2.07
C PRO A 149 6.73 -0.82 1.99
N VAL A 150 7.82 -0.68 1.22
CA VAL A 150 8.52 0.61 1.03
C VAL A 150 8.17 1.30 -0.30
N LEU A 151 7.46 0.61 -1.20
CA LEU A 151 6.97 1.16 -2.48
C LEU A 151 5.74 0.37 -2.92
N ALA A 152 4.57 0.77 -2.45
CA ALA A 152 3.32 0.08 -2.73
C ALA A 152 2.36 0.95 -3.52
N SER A 153 1.72 0.36 -4.52
CA SER A 153 0.62 0.98 -5.25
C SER A 153 -0.59 1.19 -4.36
N ASN A 154 -1.10 2.40 -4.28
CA ASN A 154 -2.37 2.64 -3.62
C ASN A 154 -3.50 1.99 -4.43
N THR A 155 -4.20 1.06 -3.81
CA THR A 155 -5.37 0.37 -4.38
C THR A 155 -6.67 0.71 -3.66
N GLY A 156 -6.62 1.62 -2.70
CA GLY A 156 -7.76 2.05 -1.87
C GLY A 156 -8.70 3.05 -2.56
N ARG A 157 -8.36 3.52 -3.76
CA ARG A 157 -9.17 4.44 -4.56
C ARG A 157 -9.86 3.73 -5.71
N MET A 158 -10.41 4.47 -6.67
CA MET A 158 -11.16 3.89 -7.82
C MET A 158 -10.32 2.95 -8.66
N VAL A 159 -9.08 3.32 -8.91
CA VAL A 159 -8.14 2.61 -9.78
C VAL A 159 -6.78 2.51 -9.09
N PRO A 160 -5.94 1.52 -9.40
CA PRO A 160 -4.65 1.37 -8.76
C PRO A 160 -3.68 2.48 -9.20
N GLU A 161 -2.73 2.78 -8.34
CA GLU A 161 -1.51 3.49 -8.70
C GLU A 161 -0.62 2.59 -9.56
N TYR A 162 0.02 3.16 -10.59
CA TYR A 162 0.96 2.46 -11.46
C TYR A 162 2.37 2.99 -11.27
N PHE A 163 3.34 2.07 -11.31
CA PHE A 163 4.76 2.39 -11.38
C PHE A 163 5.37 1.90 -12.69
N GLU A 164 6.33 2.64 -13.24
CA GLU A 164 7.09 2.23 -14.41
C GLU A 164 8.57 2.05 -14.04
N GLY A 165 9.08 0.86 -14.30
CA GLY A 165 10.45 0.51 -13.95
C GLY A 165 10.75 -0.96 -14.16
N VAL A 166 11.83 -1.43 -13.54
CA VAL A 166 12.26 -2.83 -13.56
C VAL A 166 12.19 -3.41 -12.15
N LEU A 167 11.66 -4.63 -12.05
CA LEU A 167 11.66 -5.44 -10.84
C LEU A 167 12.20 -6.84 -11.15
N ALA A 168 13.19 -7.28 -10.42
CA ALA A 168 13.65 -8.67 -10.38
C ALA A 168 13.16 -9.33 -9.09
N LYS A 169 12.59 -10.52 -9.20
CA LYS A 169 12.11 -11.33 -8.09
C LYS A 169 12.68 -12.73 -8.23
N SER A 170 13.32 -13.24 -7.17
CA SER A 170 14.00 -14.54 -7.16
C SER A 170 13.48 -15.40 -6.00
N ARG A 171 13.18 -16.66 -6.30
CA ARG A 171 12.80 -17.72 -5.36
C ARG A 171 13.66 -18.98 -5.58
N GLU A 172 14.94 -18.78 -5.91
CA GLU A 172 15.89 -19.90 -6.13
C GLU A 172 16.20 -20.67 -4.85
N ILE A 173 15.99 -20.05 -3.70
CA ILE A 173 16.15 -20.66 -2.38
C ILE A 173 14.76 -20.91 -1.82
N GLU A 174 14.52 -22.14 -1.37
CA GLU A 174 13.25 -22.53 -0.77
C GLU A 174 12.90 -21.60 0.42
N ASP A 175 11.62 -21.22 0.48
CA ASP A 175 11.09 -20.33 1.52
C ASP A 175 11.67 -18.89 1.52
N LEU A 176 12.56 -18.54 0.57
CA LEU A 176 13.14 -17.21 0.44
C LEU A 176 12.71 -16.54 -0.86
N GLU A 177 12.05 -15.38 -0.75
CA GLU A 177 11.85 -14.46 -1.86
C GLU A 177 12.75 -13.25 -1.70
N VAL A 178 13.52 -12.93 -2.72
CA VAL A 178 14.36 -11.73 -2.80
C VAL A 178 13.87 -10.86 -3.93
N VAL A 179 13.81 -9.55 -3.71
CA VAL A 179 13.44 -8.57 -4.73
C VAL A 179 14.49 -7.47 -4.84
N VAL A 180 14.70 -6.98 -6.05
CA VAL A 180 15.46 -5.76 -6.32
C VAL A 180 14.83 -5.06 -7.52
N GLY A 181 14.69 -3.74 -7.45
CA GLY A 181 14.06 -2.99 -8.54
C GLY A 181 14.51 -1.56 -8.61
N LYS A 182 14.17 -0.92 -9.73
CA LYS A 182 14.35 0.51 -9.95
C LYS A 182 13.17 1.06 -10.72
N PHE A 183 12.53 2.06 -10.14
CA PHE A 183 11.37 2.73 -10.70
C PHE A 183 11.69 4.20 -10.95
N THR A 184 11.18 4.74 -12.05
CA THR A 184 11.51 6.10 -12.51
C THR A 184 10.29 6.94 -12.80
N LYS A 185 9.09 6.35 -12.78
CA LYS A 185 7.82 7.03 -12.96
C LYS A 185 6.75 6.39 -12.11
N ASN A 186 5.78 7.20 -11.68
CA ASN A 186 4.53 6.69 -11.14
C ASN A 186 3.34 7.47 -11.70
N GLN A 187 2.16 6.92 -11.49
CA GLN A 187 0.88 7.53 -11.79
C GLN A 187 -0.08 7.20 -10.66
N MET A 188 -0.37 8.19 -9.83
CA MET A 188 -1.33 8.04 -8.74
C MET A 188 -2.74 7.78 -9.28
N SER A 189 -3.64 7.27 -8.43
CA SER A 189 -5.00 6.90 -8.85
C SER A 189 -5.82 8.04 -9.43
N GLU A 190 -5.57 9.29 -9.03
CA GLU A 190 -6.23 10.50 -9.54
C GLU A 190 -5.44 11.24 -10.63
N GLN A 191 -4.34 10.70 -11.11
CA GLN A 191 -3.55 11.31 -12.19
C GLN A 191 -3.89 10.70 -13.54
N ILE A 192 -4.06 11.55 -14.54
CA ILE A 192 -4.30 11.14 -15.93
C ILE A 192 -3.00 10.76 -16.63
N SER A 193 -1.93 11.50 -16.39
CA SER A 193 -0.61 11.28 -16.97
C SER A 193 0.34 10.66 -15.96
N THR A 194 1.28 9.88 -16.43
CA THR A 194 2.41 9.46 -15.62
C THR A 194 3.30 10.66 -15.29
N ASP A 195 3.92 10.60 -14.12
CA ASP A 195 4.98 11.51 -13.72
C ASP A 195 4.57 12.96 -13.48
N GLU A 196 3.30 13.20 -13.22
CA GLU A 196 2.86 14.56 -12.88
C GLU A 196 3.63 15.13 -11.69
N ASN A 197 4.01 14.29 -10.73
CA ASN A 197 4.78 14.67 -9.53
C ASN A 197 6.25 14.22 -9.54
N LYS A 198 6.72 13.65 -10.64
CA LYS A 198 8.12 13.42 -10.96
C LYS A 198 8.88 12.52 -9.99
N LEU A 199 8.60 11.22 -10.00
CA LEU A 199 9.49 10.23 -9.43
C LEU A 199 10.84 10.26 -10.17
N ASN A 200 11.90 10.71 -9.50
CA ASN A 200 13.21 10.80 -10.16
C ASN A 200 13.88 9.43 -10.32
N SER A 201 13.93 8.66 -9.26
CA SER A 201 14.48 7.31 -9.22
C SER A 201 14.26 6.73 -7.83
N ALA A 202 13.56 5.61 -7.74
CA ALA A 202 13.46 4.82 -6.52
C ALA A 202 14.13 3.47 -6.76
N ILE A 203 15.16 3.15 -5.97
CA ILE A 203 15.80 1.83 -5.96
C ILE A 203 15.26 1.08 -4.75
N VAL A 204 14.70 -0.09 -4.98
CA VAL A 204 14.10 -0.92 -3.94
C VAL A 204 14.81 -2.26 -3.85
N TRP A 205 14.90 -2.80 -2.65
CA TRP A 205 15.41 -4.15 -2.39
C TRP A 205 14.66 -4.75 -1.21
N GLY A 206 14.64 -6.06 -1.11
CA GLY A 206 14.01 -6.71 0.02
C GLY A 206 14.13 -8.22 -0.02
N ALA A 207 13.80 -8.81 1.11
CA ALA A 207 13.72 -10.25 1.27
C ALA A 207 12.60 -10.60 2.23
N LYS A 208 11.90 -11.69 1.92
CA LYS A 208 10.91 -12.32 2.77
C LYS A 208 11.30 -13.79 2.96
N TYR A 209 11.34 -14.23 4.21
CA TYR A 209 11.75 -15.60 4.55
C TYR A 209 10.73 -16.27 5.48
N LYS A 210 10.37 -17.48 5.13
CA LYS A 210 9.54 -18.36 5.95
C LYS A 210 10.45 -19.31 6.71
N PHE A 211 10.71 -19.03 7.99
CA PHE A 211 11.58 -19.88 8.83
C PHE A 211 10.96 -21.25 9.10
N ASN A 212 9.63 -21.28 9.25
CA ASN A 212 8.79 -22.48 9.39
C ASN A 212 7.31 -22.06 9.25
N ASP A 213 6.39 -23.02 9.49
CA ASP A 213 4.94 -22.76 9.36
C ASP A 213 4.38 -21.76 10.40
N GLN A 214 5.13 -21.42 11.42
CA GLN A 214 4.74 -20.50 12.49
C GLN A 214 5.45 -19.16 12.42
N ILE A 215 6.67 -19.11 11.87
CA ILE A 215 7.53 -17.93 11.90
C ILE A 215 7.90 -17.51 10.49
N ASN A 216 7.63 -16.27 10.16
CA ASN A 216 8.14 -15.62 8.96
C ASN A 216 8.60 -14.20 9.28
N GLY A 217 9.41 -13.63 8.40
CA GLY A 217 9.87 -12.27 8.54
C GLY A 217 10.26 -11.68 7.19
N SER A 218 10.37 -10.37 7.16
CA SER A 218 10.78 -9.65 5.96
C SER A 218 11.57 -8.39 6.30
N TYR A 219 12.40 -8.00 5.35
CA TYR A 219 13.10 -6.72 5.34
C TYR A 219 13.04 -6.13 3.96
N TYR A 220 12.74 -4.83 3.87
CA TYR A 220 12.74 -4.07 2.63
C TYR A 220 13.44 -2.74 2.83
N GLY A 221 14.04 -2.22 1.78
CA GLY A 221 14.63 -0.89 1.73
C GLY A 221 14.31 -0.18 0.42
N ILE A 222 14.30 1.14 0.48
CA ILE A 222 14.18 2.03 -0.67
C ILE A 222 15.16 3.19 -0.51
N ASP A 223 15.82 3.55 -1.60
CA ASP A 223 16.54 4.81 -1.78
C ASP A 223 15.84 5.58 -2.91
N SER A 224 15.08 6.60 -2.54
CA SER A 224 14.37 7.47 -3.48
C SER A 224 15.11 8.79 -3.60
N LYS A 225 15.73 8.98 -4.75
CA LYS A 225 16.66 10.08 -5.05
C LYS A 225 16.03 11.44 -4.77
N ASN A 226 16.74 12.27 -3.99
CA ASN A 226 16.35 13.61 -3.54
C ASN A 226 15.06 13.63 -2.71
N ALA A 227 14.68 12.49 -2.10
CA ALA A 227 13.49 12.38 -1.28
C ALA A 227 13.78 11.73 0.06
N LEU A 228 14.06 10.43 0.07
CA LEU A 228 14.21 9.67 1.32
C LEU A 228 14.98 8.37 1.12
N GLU A 229 15.57 7.89 2.21
CA GLU A 229 15.90 6.49 2.42
C GLU A 229 14.95 5.90 3.48
N ARG A 230 14.34 4.75 3.19
CA ARG A 230 13.42 4.09 4.12
C ARG A 230 13.69 2.60 4.20
N HIS A 231 13.62 2.08 5.41
CA HIS A 231 13.72 0.66 5.72
C HIS A 231 12.46 0.18 6.41
N TYR A 232 12.08 -1.05 6.14
CA TYR A 232 10.96 -1.74 6.77
C TYR A 232 11.38 -3.11 7.25
N VAL A 233 10.92 -3.47 8.43
CA VAL A 233 11.05 -4.82 8.98
C VAL A 233 9.70 -5.34 9.43
N ASN A 234 9.49 -6.65 9.26
CA ASN A 234 8.34 -7.36 9.81
C ASN A 234 8.78 -8.72 10.34
N ALA A 235 8.18 -9.13 11.45
CA ALA A 235 8.29 -10.47 12.00
C ALA A 235 6.90 -10.92 12.46
N ASN A 236 6.49 -12.10 12.03
CA ASN A 236 5.21 -12.69 12.36
C ASN A 236 5.40 -14.05 13.02
N PHE A 237 4.67 -14.28 14.12
CA PHE A 237 4.64 -15.57 14.82
C PHE A 237 3.20 -16.02 15.05
N LYS A 238 2.86 -17.19 14.53
CA LYS A 238 1.54 -17.81 14.71
C LYS A 238 1.64 -19.03 15.63
N GLN A 239 1.00 -18.98 16.78
CA GLN A 239 0.89 -20.06 17.73
C GLN A 239 -0.47 -20.75 17.59
N PRO A 240 -0.51 -22.00 17.11
CA PRO A 240 -1.71 -22.83 17.16
C PRO A 240 -2.11 -23.13 18.61
N LEU A 241 -3.40 -23.11 18.88
CA LEU A 241 -3.99 -23.47 20.18
C LEU A 241 -4.97 -24.63 20.02
N ALA A 242 -5.49 -25.15 21.12
CA ALA A 242 -6.54 -26.14 21.12
C ALA A 242 -7.82 -25.61 20.43
N ASN A 243 -8.72 -26.51 19.97
CA ASN A 243 -10.01 -26.21 19.35
C ASN A 243 -9.91 -25.31 18.10
N ASN A 244 -8.88 -25.48 17.27
CA ASN A 244 -8.62 -24.69 16.07
C ASN A 244 -8.48 -23.18 16.34
N ALA A 245 -8.19 -22.78 17.55
CA ALA A 245 -7.84 -21.40 17.87
C ALA A 245 -6.37 -21.12 17.55
N SER A 246 -6.00 -19.85 17.44
CA SER A 246 -4.61 -19.42 17.28
C SER A 246 -4.38 -18.04 17.89
N LEU A 247 -3.15 -17.82 18.35
CA LEU A 247 -2.59 -16.50 18.62
C LEU A 247 -1.62 -16.14 17.51
N THR A 248 -1.74 -14.94 16.98
CA THR A 248 -0.81 -14.38 15.99
C THR A 248 -0.20 -13.13 16.58
N TYR A 249 1.12 -13.06 16.63
CA TYR A 249 1.87 -11.88 17.02
C TYR A 249 2.54 -11.30 15.78
N ASP A 250 2.49 -10.01 15.62
CA ASP A 250 3.12 -9.30 14.53
C ASP A 250 3.90 -8.09 15.06
N PHE A 251 5.12 -7.94 14.58
CA PHE A 251 5.93 -6.74 14.74
C PHE A 251 6.23 -6.16 13.38
N SER A 252 5.98 -4.88 13.18
CA SER A 252 6.28 -4.14 11.96
C SER A 252 6.88 -2.79 12.30
N GLY A 253 7.82 -2.32 11.51
CA GLY A 253 8.40 -1.01 11.76
C GLY A 253 9.13 -0.42 10.56
N TYR A 254 9.15 0.91 10.53
CA TYR A 254 9.85 1.72 9.53
C TYR A 254 10.89 2.62 10.20
N ARG A 255 12.02 2.79 9.51
CA ARG A 255 12.97 3.88 9.72
C ARG A 255 13.07 4.68 8.45
N THR A 256 12.90 5.99 8.53
CA THR A 256 12.98 6.91 7.40
C THR A 256 13.99 8.01 7.69
N GLU A 257 14.85 8.31 6.73
CA GLU A 257 15.72 9.47 6.70
C GLU A 257 15.37 10.28 5.45
N TRP A 258 15.07 11.57 5.63
CA TRP A 258 14.67 12.46 4.54
C TRP A 258 15.84 13.25 4.03
N ASP A 259 15.97 13.33 2.71
CA ASP A 259 16.96 14.20 2.08
C ASP A 259 16.70 15.68 2.40
N LYS A 260 17.77 16.47 2.48
CA LYS A 260 17.65 17.90 2.68
C LYS A 260 16.90 18.56 1.53
N GLY A 261 15.85 19.33 1.87
CA GLY A 261 14.98 19.99 0.90
C GLY A 261 13.92 19.11 0.26
N ALA A 262 13.79 17.85 0.68
CA ALA A 262 12.71 16.99 0.23
C ALA A 262 11.35 17.52 0.70
N SER A 263 10.34 17.35 -0.14
CA SER A 263 8.93 17.60 0.17
C SER A 263 8.26 16.30 0.62
N ALA A 264 7.33 16.41 1.55
CA ALA A 264 6.47 15.31 1.97
C ALA A 264 5.02 15.77 2.08
N SER A 265 4.10 14.81 2.03
CA SER A 265 2.66 15.08 2.11
C SER A 265 2.16 15.54 3.48
N SER A 266 3.04 15.70 4.46
CA SER A 266 2.65 16.13 5.79
C SER A 266 3.43 17.37 6.25
N SER A 267 2.75 18.21 7.02
CA SER A 267 3.31 19.40 7.67
C SER A 267 4.31 19.07 8.81
N THR A 268 4.58 17.80 9.05
CA THR A 268 5.43 17.33 10.16
C THR A 268 6.93 17.36 9.86
N LEU A 269 7.35 17.71 8.64
CA LEU A 269 8.75 17.93 8.32
C LEU A 269 9.18 19.35 8.68
N ASP A 270 10.09 19.48 9.66
CA ASP A 270 10.76 20.75 9.92
C ASP A 270 11.71 21.07 8.77
N ALA A 271 11.35 22.05 7.96
CA ALA A 271 12.14 22.48 6.79
C ALA A 271 13.55 23.00 7.17
N ASN A 272 13.76 23.39 8.42
CA ASN A 272 15.01 23.98 8.91
C ASN A 272 15.90 22.97 9.65
N SER A 273 15.40 21.79 9.98
CA SER A 273 16.17 20.75 10.65
C SER A 273 17.12 20.06 9.66
N ASP A 274 18.38 19.89 10.07
CA ASP A 274 19.34 19.07 9.32
C ASP A 274 19.14 17.56 9.58
N ASP A 275 18.52 17.20 10.71
CA ASP A 275 18.11 15.83 11.05
C ASP A 275 16.60 15.70 10.84
N ARG A 276 16.23 14.92 9.84
CA ARG A 276 14.84 14.71 9.40
C ARG A 276 14.56 13.21 9.38
N SER A 277 14.66 12.60 10.55
CA SER A 277 14.49 11.16 10.70
C SER A 277 13.25 10.81 11.50
N ASN A 278 12.67 9.66 11.18
CA ASN A 278 11.54 9.06 11.88
C ASN A 278 11.74 7.57 12.04
N ASN A 279 11.32 7.04 13.18
CA ASN A 279 11.13 5.62 13.40
C ASN A 279 9.69 5.41 13.87
N ILE A 280 8.93 4.61 13.15
CA ILE A 280 7.57 4.20 13.55
C ILE A 280 7.51 2.68 13.59
N TRP A 281 6.96 2.12 14.65
CA TRP A 281 6.84 0.68 14.82
C TRP A 281 5.56 0.31 15.55
N ALA A 282 5.10 -0.91 15.32
CA ALA A 282 3.94 -1.46 15.98
C ALA A 282 4.16 -2.91 16.38
N ILE A 283 3.51 -3.31 17.46
CA ILE A 283 3.33 -4.70 17.84
C ILE A 283 1.84 -4.97 17.99
N SER A 284 1.39 -6.10 17.46
CA SER A 284 0.01 -6.54 17.63
C SER A 284 -0.09 -8.01 18.04
N GLY A 285 -1.19 -8.33 18.70
CA GLY A 285 -1.56 -9.69 19.06
C GLY A 285 -3.02 -9.95 18.67
N SER A 286 -3.27 -11.00 17.90
CA SER A 286 -4.59 -11.42 17.45
C SER A 286 -4.96 -12.79 17.98
N TYR A 287 -6.10 -12.89 18.64
CA TYR A 287 -6.70 -14.17 19.03
C TYR A 287 -7.80 -14.54 18.04
N ASN A 288 -7.65 -15.67 17.39
CA ASN A 288 -8.59 -16.21 16.41
C ASN A 288 -9.25 -17.46 16.99
N THR A 289 -10.56 -17.53 16.97
CA THR A 289 -11.32 -18.70 17.39
C THR A 289 -12.66 -18.80 16.65
N GLY A 290 -12.88 -19.90 15.93
CA GLY A 290 -14.07 -20.05 15.09
C GLY A 290 -14.23 -18.89 14.10
N ALA A 291 -15.37 -18.21 14.17
CA ALA A 291 -15.69 -17.06 13.34
C ALA A 291 -15.11 -15.72 13.85
N HIS A 292 -14.49 -15.70 15.02
CA HIS A 292 -14.14 -14.49 15.75
C HIS A 292 -12.65 -14.21 15.73
N ASN A 293 -12.29 -12.93 15.59
CA ASN A 293 -10.94 -12.41 15.77
C ASN A 293 -10.98 -11.19 16.69
N VAL A 294 -10.12 -11.16 17.69
CA VAL A 294 -9.85 -9.98 18.53
C VAL A 294 -8.39 -9.63 18.38
N MET A 295 -8.09 -8.37 18.05
CA MET A 295 -6.73 -7.84 17.95
C MET A 295 -6.53 -6.68 18.91
N LEU A 296 -5.37 -6.67 19.54
CA LEU A 296 -4.81 -5.54 20.28
C LEU A 296 -3.53 -5.11 19.60
N ALA A 297 -3.33 -3.81 19.43
CA ALA A 297 -2.09 -3.28 18.89
C ALA A 297 -1.61 -2.05 19.68
N TYR A 298 -0.31 -1.87 19.71
CA TYR A 298 0.38 -0.68 20.16
C TYR A 298 1.32 -0.21 19.06
N GLN A 299 1.31 1.10 18.78
CA GLN A 299 2.16 1.74 17.79
C GLN A 299 2.83 2.97 18.40
N GLN A 300 4.06 3.25 17.99
CA GLN A 300 4.81 4.43 18.43
C GLN A 300 5.64 5.00 17.29
N SER A 301 5.57 6.31 17.14
CA SER A 301 6.42 7.14 16.29
C SER A 301 7.44 7.87 17.15
N THR A 302 8.69 7.97 16.69
CA THR A 302 9.78 8.69 17.37
C THR A 302 10.72 9.30 16.35
N GLY A 303 11.43 10.35 16.72
CA GLY A 303 12.38 11.04 15.86
C GLY A 303 12.04 12.53 15.73
N ASN A 304 12.70 13.21 14.82
CA ASN A 304 12.54 14.66 14.67
C ASN A 304 11.36 15.03 13.77
N THR A 305 10.73 14.02 13.15
CA THR A 305 9.52 14.18 12.32
C THR A 305 8.50 13.12 12.68
N GLY A 306 7.24 13.31 12.30
CA GLY A 306 6.28 12.22 12.15
C GLY A 306 6.64 11.32 10.96
N TYR A 307 5.99 10.17 10.84
CA TYR A 307 6.06 9.40 9.60
C TYR A 307 5.28 10.14 8.51
N ALA A 308 5.95 10.42 7.42
CA ALA A 308 5.34 11.12 6.29
C ALA A 308 5.52 10.31 5.00
N TYR A 309 4.60 10.52 4.08
CA TYR A 309 4.65 9.91 2.76
C TYR A 309 5.44 10.79 1.81
N GLY A 310 6.31 10.17 1.03
CA GLY A 310 7.08 10.84 -0.02
C GLY A 310 6.28 11.08 -1.29
N GLU A 311 4.96 10.91 -1.26
CA GLU A 311 4.07 10.99 -2.40
C GLU A 311 4.54 10.08 -3.54
N ASN A 312 5.09 10.66 -4.60
CA ASN A 312 5.64 9.89 -5.73
C ASN A 312 6.94 9.16 -5.39
N ALA A 313 7.59 9.48 -4.29
CA ALA A 313 8.89 8.94 -3.95
C ALA A 313 8.84 7.54 -3.33
N ASP A 314 7.71 7.16 -2.72
CA ASP A 314 7.55 5.90 -1.97
C ASP A 314 6.17 5.25 -2.14
N GLY A 315 5.39 5.71 -3.10
CA GLY A 315 3.98 5.38 -3.26
C GLY A 315 3.08 6.29 -2.44
N PHE A 316 1.79 6.28 -2.74
CA PHE A 316 0.84 7.22 -2.17
C PHE A 316 0.07 6.60 -1.01
N GLN A 317 0.32 7.08 0.21
CA GLN A 317 -0.43 6.74 1.42
C GLN A 317 -0.61 5.22 1.65
N SER A 318 0.47 4.47 1.52
CA SER A 318 0.50 3.04 1.83
C SER A 318 1.44 2.79 3.01
N ILE A 319 0.92 2.26 4.10
CA ILE A 319 1.67 1.91 5.31
C ILE A 319 1.26 0.52 5.80
N TYR A 320 2.23 -0.29 6.20
CA TYR A 320 2.03 -1.68 6.64
C TYR A 320 2.11 -1.77 8.17
N LEU A 321 1.28 -0.95 8.83
CA LEU A 321 1.11 -0.93 10.27
C LEU A 321 -0.38 -1.14 10.63
N PRO A 322 -0.69 -1.69 11.82
CA PRO A 322 -2.05 -2.07 12.17
C PRO A 322 -2.98 -0.87 12.42
N ASN A 323 -2.47 0.26 12.94
CA ASN A 323 -3.26 1.42 13.32
C ASN A 323 -3.44 2.36 12.12
N SER A 324 -4.10 1.86 11.05
CA SER A 324 -4.27 2.58 9.78
C SER A 324 -5.67 2.35 9.22
N TYR A 325 -6.52 3.39 9.30
CA TYR A 325 -7.85 3.41 8.71
C TYR A 325 -8.10 4.72 7.94
N LEU A 326 -8.67 5.76 8.56
CA LEU A 326 -8.72 7.10 8.01
C LEU A 326 -7.46 7.88 8.41
N SER A 327 -7.07 7.82 9.69
CA SER A 327 -5.75 8.22 10.18
C SER A 327 -4.82 7.03 10.25
N ASP A 328 -3.52 7.29 10.14
CA ASP A 328 -2.44 6.30 10.29
C ASP A 328 -1.75 6.39 11.67
N PHE A 329 -2.20 7.31 12.53
CA PHE A 329 -1.65 7.51 13.87
C PHE A 329 -0.11 7.61 13.84
N ASN A 330 0.38 8.50 13.01
CA ASN A 330 1.80 8.59 12.62
C ASN A 330 2.43 9.97 12.90
N GLY A 331 1.80 10.76 13.77
CA GLY A 331 2.32 12.05 14.20
C GLY A 331 3.70 11.95 14.85
N ARG A 332 4.39 13.09 15.00
CA ARG A 332 5.67 13.14 15.71
C ARG A 332 5.47 12.77 17.18
N ASP A 333 6.31 11.85 17.69
CA ASP A 333 6.29 11.30 19.05
C ASP A 333 4.99 10.60 19.47
N GLU A 334 4.06 10.46 18.54
CA GLU A 334 2.77 9.85 18.81
C GLU A 334 2.89 8.40 19.24
N LYS A 335 2.07 8.05 20.22
CA LYS A 335 1.78 6.71 20.68
C LYS A 335 0.33 6.40 20.45
N SER A 336 0.01 5.18 20.02
CA SER A 336 -1.38 4.78 19.83
C SER A 336 -1.65 3.34 20.23
N VAL A 337 -2.89 3.09 20.65
CA VAL A 337 -3.40 1.76 20.94
C VAL A 337 -4.65 1.48 20.12
N GLN A 338 -4.82 0.22 19.74
CA GLN A 338 -5.98 -0.25 19.00
C GLN A 338 -6.59 -1.48 19.65
N VAL A 339 -7.91 -1.51 19.66
CA VAL A 339 -8.71 -2.71 19.88
C VAL A 339 -9.56 -2.94 18.63
N GLN A 340 -9.44 -4.11 18.03
CA GLN A 340 -10.26 -4.51 16.88
C GLN A 340 -11.00 -5.80 17.18
N TYR A 341 -12.23 -5.87 16.73
CA TYR A 341 -13.02 -7.09 16.68
C TYR A 341 -13.49 -7.33 15.25
N SER A 342 -13.31 -8.55 14.77
CA SER A 342 -13.82 -9.00 13.48
C SER A 342 -14.59 -10.29 13.63
N VAL A 343 -15.66 -10.45 12.88
CA VAL A 343 -16.48 -11.67 12.89
C VAL A 343 -16.91 -12.04 11.47
N ASP A 344 -16.74 -13.31 11.14
CA ASP A 344 -17.39 -13.95 9.99
C ASP A 344 -18.84 -14.30 10.37
N LEU A 345 -19.78 -13.58 9.80
CA LEU A 345 -21.20 -13.76 10.03
C LEU A 345 -21.83 -14.87 9.16
N GLY A 346 -20.99 -15.61 8.42
CA GLY A 346 -21.44 -16.66 7.52
C GLY A 346 -22.25 -17.76 8.20
N GLN A 347 -21.90 -18.09 9.43
CA GLN A 347 -22.62 -19.11 10.22
C GLN A 347 -23.87 -18.57 10.92
N TYR A 348 -23.96 -17.24 11.12
CA TYR A 348 -25.01 -16.63 11.93
C TYR A 348 -26.10 -15.97 11.11
N VAL A 349 -25.73 -15.38 9.95
CA VAL A 349 -26.63 -14.58 9.11
C VAL A 349 -26.66 -15.12 7.68
N THR A 350 -25.55 -14.99 6.95
CA THR A 350 -25.45 -15.47 5.56
C THR A 350 -23.97 -15.65 5.16
N PRO A 351 -23.63 -16.75 4.45
CA PRO A 351 -22.28 -16.98 3.96
C PRO A 351 -21.73 -15.79 3.17
N GLY A 352 -20.49 -15.39 3.45
CA GLY A 352 -19.81 -14.26 2.80
C GLY A 352 -20.03 -12.90 3.46
N LEU A 353 -20.84 -12.83 4.53
CA LEU A 353 -21.01 -11.62 5.32
C LEU A 353 -19.96 -11.55 6.43
N SER A 354 -19.31 -10.40 6.59
CA SER A 354 -18.38 -10.13 7.68
C SER A 354 -18.56 -8.71 8.24
N TRP A 355 -18.22 -8.54 9.50
CA TRP A 355 -18.16 -7.25 10.16
C TRP A 355 -16.85 -7.09 10.91
N THR A 356 -16.30 -5.86 10.84
CA THR A 356 -15.14 -5.44 11.59
C THR A 356 -15.42 -4.11 12.25
N SER A 357 -15.06 -3.97 13.52
CA SER A 357 -15.08 -2.71 14.26
C SER A 357 -13.75 -2.52 14.97
N ALA A 358 -13.24 -1.29 14.98
CA ALA A 358 -12.02 -0.94 15.68
C ALA A 358 -12.18 0.41 16.38
N TYR A 359 -11.45 0.56 17.48
CA TYR A 359 -11.20 1.83 18.14
C TYR A 359 -9.70 2.03 18.25
N VAL A 360 -9.24 3.20 17.79
CA VAL A 360 -7.84 3.60 17.90
C VAL A 360 -7.79 4.91 18.69
N TYR A 361 -6.82 5.03 19.57
CA TYR A 361 -6.56 6.23 20.36
C TYR A 361 -5.08 6.56 20.32
N GLY A 362 -4.75 7.80 19.91
CA GLY A 362 -3.43 8.38 19.83
C GLY A 362 -3.24 9.50 20.86
N TRP A 363 -2.02 9.63 21.38
CA TRP A 363 -1.64 10.65 22.34
C TRP A 363 -0.15 10.97 22.24
N ASP A 364 0.29 12.01 22.95
CA ASP A 364 1.66 12.55 22.95
C ASP A 364 2.09 13.02 21.55
N ILE A 365 1.17 13.52 20.73
CA ILE A 365 1.52 14.08 19.42
C ILE A 365 2.19 15.43 19.65
N ASP A 366 3.45 15.53 19.22
CA ASP A 366 4.21 16.77 19.31
C ASP A 366 3.97 17.65 18.07
N THR A 367 3.38 18.80 18.32
CA THR A 367 3.06 19.82 17.31
C THR A 367 3.84 21.10 17.56
N ALA A 368 3.67 22.12 16.72
CA ALA A 368 4.32 23.41 16.91
C ALA A 368 3.83 24.16 18.17
N THR A 369 2.64 23.85 18.69
CA THR A 369 1.97 24.58 19.77
C THR A 369 1.61 23.70 20.98
N ASP A 370 1.60 22.38 20.83
CA ASP A 370 1.24 21.44 21.88
C ASP A 370 2.09 20.16 21.73
N SER A 371 2.61 19.65 22.83
CA SER A 371 3.37 18.39 22.88
C SER A 371 2.53 17.20 23.36
N ASN A 372 1.23 17.39 23.60
CA ASN A 372 0.30 16.39 24.12
C ASN A 372 -0.98 16.29 23.29
N ALA A 373 -0.94 16.71 22.03
CA ALA A 373 -2.10 16.59 21.16
C ALA A 373 -2.51 15.13 20.97
N LYS A 374 -3.78 14.92 20.66
CA LYS A 374 -4.42 13.60 20.64
C LYS A 374 -5.25 13.44 19.40
N GLU A 375 -5.44 12.16 19.01
CA GLU A 375 -6.43 11.79 18.01
C GLU A 375 -7.14 10.49 18.36
N SER A 376 -8.28 10.24 17.77
CA SER A 376 -9.02 8.98 17.95
C SER A 376 -9.91 8.67 16.78
N GLU A 377 -10.11 7.37 16.53
CA GLU A 377 -10.96 6.90 15.45
C GLU A 377 -11.81 5.71 15.90
N ILE A 378 -13.11 5.75 15.55
CA ILE A 378 -13.99 4.59 15.58
C ILE A 378 -14.22 4.18 14.14
N PHE A 379 -13.75 3.00 13.80
CA PHE A 379 -13.90 2.41 12.46
C PHE A 379 -14.92 1.28 12.47
N ASN A 380 -15.76 1.21 11.43
CA ASN A 380 -16.65 0.08 11.18
C ASN A 380 -16.64 -0.29 9.71
N GLN A 381 -16.67 -1.59 9.44
CA GLN A 381 -16.80 -2.14 8.10
C GLN A 381 -17.75 -3.30 8.07
N VAL A 382 -18.69 -3.29 7.14
CA VAL A 382 -19.48 -4.46 6.76
C VAL A 382 -19.09 -4.82 5.32
N LYS A 383 -18.81 -6.09 5.09
CA LYS A 383 -18.52 -6.63 3.75
C LYS A 383 -19.37 -7.85 3.51
N TYR A 384 -20.01 -7.90 2.34
CA TYR A 384 -20.69 -9.08 1.82
C TYR A 384 -20.05 -9.49 0.48
N THR A 385 -19.78 -10.77 0.31
CA THR A 385 -19.25 -11.33 -0.94
C THR A 385 -20.20 -12.45 -1.39
N VAL A 386 -20.66 -12.35 -2.63
CA VAL A 386 -21.56 -13.34 -3.25
C VAL A 386 -20.82 -14.67 -3.42
N GLN A 387 -21.38 -15.75 -2.89
CA GLN A 387 -20.70 -17.04 -2.81
C GLN A 387 -20.92 -17.95 -4.03
N SER A 388 -21.97 -17.70 -4.82
CA SER A 388 -22.34 -18.58 -5.95
C SER A 388 -23.18 -17.83 -6.99
N GLY A 389 -23.45 -18.52 -8.12
CA GLY A 389 -24.24 -17.97 -9.22
C GLY A 389 -23.45 -17.10 -10.18
N PHE A 390 -24.12 -16.40 -11.07
CA PHE A 390 -23.49 -15.56 -12.10
C PHE A 390 -22.72 -14.35 -11.52
N ALA A 391 -23.10 -13.89 -10.32
CA ALA A 391 -22.45 -12.78 -9.61
C ALA A 391 -21.47 -13.26 -8.53
N LYS A 392 -21.03 -14.53 -8.57
CA LYS A 392 -20.02 -15.04 -7.65
C LYS A 392 -18.81 -14.09 -7.60
N ASP A 393 -18.27 -13.89 -6.39
CA ASP A 393 -17.15 -13.00 -6.08
C ASP A 393 -17.47 -11.49 -6.17
N ALA A 394 -18.66 -11.10 -6.61
CA ALA A 394 -19.12 -9.73 -6.44
C ALA A 394 -19.18 -9.36 -4.95
N SER A 395 -18.72 -8.21 -4.56
CA SER A 395 -18.73 -7.79 -3.16
C SER A 395 -19.24 -6.37 -2.97
N LEU A 396 -19.98 -6.18 -1.89
CA LEU A 396 -20.36 -4.86 -1.36
C LEU A 396 -19.59 -4.64 -0.06
N ARG A 397 -18.95 -3.46 0.06
CA ARG A 397 -18.25 -3.07 1.26
C ARG A 397 -18.68 -1.67 1.66
N VAL A 398 -19.14 -1.53 2.88
CA VAL A 398 -19.49 -0.24 3.49
C VAL A 398 -18.52 0.00 4.62
N ARG A 399 -17.90 1.17 4.65
CA ARG A 399 -17.01 1.65 5.71
C ARG A 399 -17.55 2.93 6.29
N TYR A 400 -17.39 3.08 7.60
CA TYR A 400 -17.69 4.28 8.33
C TYR A 400 -16.58 4.52 9.35
N SER A 401 -16.01 5.71 9.32
CA SER A 401 -15.08 6.21 10.33
C SER A 401 -15.64 7.46 11.00
N HIS A 402 -15.48 7.54 12.31
CA HIS A 402 -15.66 8.74 13.08
C HIS A 402 -14.32 9.10 13.68
N TYR A 403 -13.70 10.14 13.14
CA TYR A 403 -12.35 10.58 13.49
C TYR A 403 -12.42 11.91 14.25
N ARG A 404 -11.58 12.05 15.25
CA ARG A 404 -11.39 13.28 16.03
C ARG A 404 -9.94 13.50 16.33
N ASN A 405 -9.53 14.75 16.36
CA ASN A 405 -8.21 15.20 16.77
C ASN A 405 -8.29 16.50 17.55
N ASP A 406 -7.18 16.86 18.20
CA ASP A 406 -7.01 18.18 18.80
C ASP A 406 -6.67 19.22 17.72
N ASP A 407 -7.21 20.45 17.86
CA ASP A 407 -7.02 21.57 16.93
C ASP A 407 -5.54 21.92 16.71
N ALA A 408 -4.67 21.61 17.69
CA ALA A 408 -3.23 21.80 17.57
C ALA A 408 -2.56 20.83 16.58
N TYR A 409 -3.19 19.69 16.30
CA TYR A 409 -2.67 18.68 15.39
C TYR A 409 -3.20 18.86 13.97
N ALA A 410 -4.50 18.97 13.80
CA ALA A 410 -5.14 19.27 12.53
C ALA A 410 -6.44 20.05 12.76
N ASN A 411 -6.83 20.83 11.76
CA ASN A 411 -8.00 21.71 11.89
C ASN A 411 -9.30 21.02 11.50
N ASP A 412 -9.25 19.82 10.94
CA ASP A 412 -10.42 19.10 10.46
C ASP A 412 -10.50 17.70 11.05
N TYR A 413 -11.71 17.26 11.32
CA TYR A 413 -12.04 15.91 11.73
C TYR A 413 -13.35 15.46 11.05
N TYR A 414 -13.63 14.15 11.09
CA TYR A 414 -14.73 13.54 10.37
C TYR A 414 -15.66 12.73 11.26
#